data_dcedff617311154eec0e30663e765cfa
#
_entry.id   dcedff617311154eec0e30663e765cfa
#
_cell.length_a   1.000
_cell.length_b   1.000
_cell.length_c   1.000
_cell.angle_alpha   90.00
_cell.angle_beta   90.00
_cell.angle_gamma   90.00
#
_symmetry.space_group_name_H-M   'P 1'
#
loop_
_entity.id
_entity.type
_entity.pdbx_description
1 polymer ?
#
loop_
_entity_poly.entity_id
_entity_poly.type
_entity_poly.pdbx_seq_one_letter_code
_entity_poly.pdbx_strand_id
1 'polypeptide(L)'
;MLCGLAGSFVVLVLARMAVAVAESPTTPTSMSLIADLYPPHRRSFAISCFTAAPTFSAIIGLSVGAWLVETHGWRSAFLLIGLPGLLIAVLLAISVHEPQRGRWELNHTPTAPQGMLRSALDLWREPALRCLLLASGFTTLSGYAFAMWNASFLVRSHDLSLQHAGLLAGLVAGGASGIGTLFSGWLTDRLAQHNRHWLIGIPLLGNLIGGLAMAAYLLWPTATLAQFGSVALPTAMLCCAVACFFSVWWVAPSFTLVTHLVAPDRRGTAMAMQTILSTLLGVGLGPLTTGILSDLLQPAFGAESLRYALLAISATVSLPIFLLWRVYGLTVRQEAALACRTL
;
A
#
# COMPACT_ATOMS: atom_id res chain seq x y z
N MET A 1 15.28 10.10 16.57
CA MET A 1 16.22 10.85 17.44
C MET A 1 17.63 10.25 17.44
N LEU A 2 17.84 8.95 17.67
CA LEU A 2 19.18 8.32 17.66
C LEU A 2 20.00 8.63 16.40
N CYS A 3 19.37 8.69 15.22
CA CYS A 3 20.06 9.07 13.97
C CYS A 3 20.65 10.49 14.00
N GLY A 4 19.99 11.43 14.68
CA GLY A 4 20.50 12.81 14.85
C GLY A 4 21.70 12.93 15.78
N LEU A 5 21.87 11.95 16.67
CA LEU A 5 23.00 11.88 17.61
C LEU A 5 24.19 11.07 17.04
N ALA A 6 24.08 10.54 15.82
CA ALA A 6 25.12 9.71 15.22
C ALA A 6 26.41 10.50 14.96
N GLY A 7 27.50 10.11 15.61
CA GLY A 7 28.83 10.70 15.45
C GLY A 7 29.62 10.11 14.27
N SER A 8 29.20 8.94 13.74
CA SER A 8 29.84 8.29 12.60
C SER A 8 28.80 7.68 11.65
N PHE A 9 29.23 7.39 10.41
CA PHE A 9 28.38 6.72 9.41
C PHE A 9 27.90 5.34 9.90
N VAL A 10 28.76 4.57 10.54
CA VAL A 10 28.41 3.24 11.08
C VAL A 10 27.32 3.35 12.14
N VAL A 11 27.42 4.30 13.06
CA VAL A 11 26.40 4.56 14.09
C VAL A 11 25.08 4.99 13.44
N LEU A 12 25.12 5.80 12.39
CA LEU A 12 23.92 6.19 11.64
C LEU A 12 23.23 4.99 10.99
N VAL A 13 24.01 4.10 10.35
CA VAL A 13 23.46 2.88 9.74
C VAL A 13 22.84 1.97 10.80
N LEU A 14 23.51 1.74 11.92
CA LEU A 14 22.98 0.92 13.01
C LEU A 14 21.70 1.53 13.62
N ALA A 15 21.66 2.85 13.79
CA ALA A 15 20.47 3.54 14.25
C ALA A 15 19.30 3.40 13.25
N ARG A 16 19.55 3.47 11.93
CA ARG A 16 18.55 3.24 10.88
C ARG A 16 18.04 1.80 10.88
N MET A 17 18.94 0.83 11.07
CA MET A 17 18.55 -0.58 11.20
C MET A 17 17.67 -0.80 12.44
N ALA A 18 18.03 -0.20 13.58
CA ALA A 18 17.21 -0.28 14.79
C ALA A 18 15.81 0.33 14.59
N VAL A 19 15.71 1.47 13.87
CA VAL A 19 14.41 2.06 13.50
C VAL A 19 13.60 1.09 12.63
N ALA A 20 14.20 0.50 11.60
CA ALA A 20 13.51 -0.44 10.71
C ALA A 20 12.99 -1.69 11.47
N VAL A 21 13.78 -2.21 12.41
CA VAL A 21 13.35 -3.33 13.28
C VAL A 21 12.17 -2.91 14.17
N ALA A 22 12.22 -1.69 14.76
CA ALA A 22 11.15 -1.16 15.60
C ALA A 22 9.86 -0.86 14.81
N GLU A 23 9.98 -0.44 13.55
CA GLU A 23 8.84 -0.15 12.66
C GLU A 23 8.18 -1.41 12.10
N SER A 24 8.91 -2.51 11.97
CA SER A 24 8.43 -3.73 11.31
C SER A 24 7.12 -4.31 11.86
N PRO A 25 6.85 -4.32 13.19
CA PRO A 25 5.59 -4.81 13.73
C PRO A 25 4.43 -3.79 13.64
N THR A 26 4.70 -2.53 13.30
CA THR A 26 3.70 -1.45 13.38
C THR A 26 2.46 -1.73 12.53
N THR A 27 2.62 -2.12 11.27
CA THR A 27 1.47 -2.40 10.39
C THR A 27 0.65 -3.59 10.87
N PRO A 28 1.21 -4.79 11.09
CA PRO A 28 0.40 -5.95 11.48
C PRO A 28 -0.26 -5.79 12.84
N THR A 29 0.40 -5.15 13.81
CA THR A 29 -0.18 -4.90 15.13
C THR A 29 -1.28 -3.86 15.07
N SER A 30 -1.07 -2.74 14.36
CA SER A 30 -2.09 -1.69 14.21
C SER A 30 -3.33 -2.22 13.48
N MET A 31 -3.15 -3.01 12.42
CA MET A 31 -4.27 -3.61 11.70
C MET A 31 -5.08 -4.58 12.58
N SER A 32 -4.40 -5.38 13.40
CA SER A 32 -5.05 -6.29 14.36
C SER A 32 -5.81 -5.49 15.42
N LEU A 33 -5.19 -4.42 15.96
CA LEU A 33 -5.80 -3.54 16.96
C LEU A 33 -7.04 -2.82 16.40
N ILE A 34 -6.98 -2.30 15.18
CA ILE A 34 -8.13 -1.67 14.50
C ILE A 34 -9.26 -2.68 14.34
N ALA A 35 -8.96 -3.93 14.03
CA ALA A 35 -9.96 -4.99 13.88
C ALA A 35 -10.71 -5.30 15.19
N ASP A 36 -10.06 -5.13 16.33
CA ASP A 36 -10.66 -5.32 17.65
C ASP A 36 -11.37 -4.06 18.18
N LEU A 37 -10.88 -2.86 17.82
CA LEU A 37 -11.48 -1.59 18.22
C LEU A 37 -12.74 -1.23 17.43
N TYR A 38 -12.76 -1.48 16.12
CA TYR A 38 -13.83 -1.06 15.24
C TYR A 38 -14.75 -2.21 14.81
N PRO A 39 -16.07 -1.97 14.77
CA PRO A 39 -17.03 -2.97 14.28
C PRO A 39 -16.79 -3.25 12.78
N PRO A 40 -17.17 -4.44 12.27
CA PRO A 40 -16.92 -4.86 10.89
C PRO A 40 -17.30 -3.84 9.81
N HIS A 41 -18.42 -3.10 10.03
CA HIS A 41 -18.95 -2.11 9.09
C HIS A 41 -18.20 -0.77 9.06
N ARG A 42 -17.18 -0.57 9.91
CA ARG A 42 -16.34 0.65 9.96
C ARG A 42 -14.83 0.33 9.87
N ARG A 43 -14.47 -0.93 9.72
CA ARG A 43 -13.06 -1.38 9.71
C ARG A 43 -12.30 -0.87 8.50
N SER A 44 -12.90 -0.93 7.30
CA SER A 44 -12.19 -0.53 6.09
C SER A 44 -11.86 0.95 6.09
N PHE A 45 -12.76 1.79 6.59
CA PHE A 45 -12.47 3.22 6.72
C PHE A 45 -11.38 3.49 7.77
N ALA A 46 -11.43 2.85 8.94
CA ALA A 46 -10.39 2.98 9.96
C ALA A 46 -9.01 2.52 9.44
N ILE A 47 -8.98 1.40 8.72
CA ILE A 47 -7.77 0.90 8.05
C ILE A 47 -7.29 1.91 6.99
N SER A 48 -8.19 2.50 6.21
CA SER A 48 -7.83 3.49 5.19
C SER A 48 -7.24 4.76 5.80
N CYS A 49 -7.74 5.23 6.94
CA CYS A 49 -7.15 6.35 7.66
C CYS A 49 -5.70 6.05 8.09
N PHE A 50 -5.46 4.85 8.62
CA PHE A 50 -4.11 4.41 8.98
C PHE A 50 -3.20 4.31 7.76
N THR A 51 -3.66 3.68 6.69
CA THR A 51 -2.85 3.44 5.48
C THR A 51 -2.66 4.68 4.60
N ALA A 52 -3.49 5.71 4.75
CA ALA A 52 -3.29 7.00 4.10
C ALA A 52 -2.21 7.86 4.79
N ALA A 53 -1.93 7.63 6.07
CA ALA A 53 -0.98 8.42 6.85
C ALA A 53 0.43 8.50 6.22
N PRO A 54 1.05 7.44 5.67
CA PRO A 54 2.33 7.53 4.98
C PRO A 54 2.33 8.50 3.80
N THR A 55 1.24 8.57 3.04
CA THR A 55 1.13 9.49 1.89
C THR A 55 1.14 10.95 2.35
N PHE A 56 0.34 11.29 3.36
CA PHE A 56 0.34 12.64 3.94
C PHE A 56 1.67 12.97 4.62
N SER A 57 2.24 11.99 5.33
CA SER A 57 3.55 12.12 5.97
C SER A 57 4.66 12.39 4.96
N ALA A 58 4.63 11.75 3.78
CA ALA A 58 5.61 12.01 2.73
C ALA A 58 5.53 13.44 2.20
N ILE A 59 4.32 13.97 1.96
CA ILE A 59 4.12 15.35 1.48
C ILE A 59 4.65 16.37 2.50
N ILE A 60 4.23 16.22 3.78
CA ILE A 60 4.65 17.11 4.84
C ILE A 60 6.14 16.94 5.14
N GLY A 61 6.61 15.69 5.22
CA GLY A 61 7.98 15.35 5.56
C GLY A 61 9.01 15.84 4.56
N LEU A 62 8.70 15.77 3.24
CA LEU A 62 9.57 16.32 2.21
C LEU A 62 9.68 17.84 2.32
N SER A 63 8.57 18.55 2.52
CA SER A 63 8.56 20.01 2.60
C SER A 63 9.20 20.53 3.89
N VAL A 64 8.71 20.06 5.03
CA VAL A 64 9.21 20.48 6.36
C VAL A 64 10.62 19.93 6.60
N GLY A 65 10.88 18.69 6.18
CA GLY A 65 12.19 18.06 6.30
C GLY A 65 13.28 18.79 5.52
N ALA A 66 13.01 19.17 4.25
CA ALA A 66 13.94 19.95 3.46
C ALA A 66 14.25 21.30 4.10
N TRP A 67 13.22 22.03 4.51
CA TRP A 67 13.38 23.32 5.22
C TRP A 67 14.21 23.19 6.50
N LEU A 68 13.95 22.15 7.32
CA LEU A 68 14.72 21.90 8.54
C LEU A 68 16.18 21.57 8.26
N VAL A 69 16.45 20.78 7.21
CA VAL A 69 17.82 20.41 6.82
C VAL A 69 18.60 21.65 6.35
N GLU A 70 17.99 22.50 5.55
CA GLU A 70 18.61 23.73 5.04
C GLU A 70 18.90 24.74 6.15
N THR A 71 17.99 24.88 7.12
CA THR A 71 18.10 25.91 8.17
C THR A 71 18.87 25.45 9.41
N HIS A 72 18.73 24.19 9.83
CA HIS A 72 19.26 23.67 11.08
C HIS A 72 20.19 22.45 10.91
N GLY A 73 20.40 22.01 9.67
CA GLY A 73 21.19 20.83 9.37
C GLY A 73 20.41 19.52 9.62
N TRP A 74 20.90 18.44 9.00
CA TRP A 74 20.20 17.14 9.00
C TRP A 74 20.06 16.49 10.39
N ARG A 75 21.03 16.70 11.30
CA ARG A 75 20.99 16.18 12.67
C ARG A 75 19.82 16.75 13.46
N SER A 76 19.66 18.06 13.38
CA SER A 76 18.56 18.79 14.04
C SER A 76 17.21 18.41 13.46
N ALA A 77 17.13 18.15 12.15
CA ALA A 77 15.91 17.64 11.50
C ALA A 77 15.46 16.29 12.10
N PHE A 78 16.37 15.34 12.33
CA PHE A 78 16.03 14.06 12.98
C PHE A 78 15.57 14.23 14.44
N LEU A 79 16.13 15.19 15.17
CA LEU A 79 15.73 15.44 16.54
C LEU A 79 14.34 16.10 16.60
N LEU A 80 14.13 17.15 15.81
CA LEU A 80 12.89 17.93 15.79
C LEU A 80 11.70 17.12 15.26
N ILE A 81 11.89 16.32 14.20
CA ILE A 81 10.83 15.45 13.67
C ILE A 81 10.56 14.26 14.62
N GLY A 82 11.57 13.79 15.33
CA GLY A 82 11.40 12.69 16.29
C GLY A 82 10.68 13.08 17.58
N LEU A 83 10.71 14.36 17.97
CA LEU A 83 10.08 14.83 19.21
C LEU A 83 8.54 14.66 19.22
N PRO A 84 7.79 15.09 18.19
CA PRO A 84 6.36 14.84 18.12
C PRO A 84 6.00 13.34 18.19
N GLY A 85 6.83 12.47 17.58
CA GLY A 85 6.65 11.02 17.66
C GLY A 85 6.73 10.48 19.09
N LEU A 86 7.68 10.97 19.89
CA LEU A 86 7.79 10.60 21.29
C LEU A 86 6.56 11.05 22.09
N LEU A 87 6.09 12.28 21.85
CA LEU A 87 4.90 12.84 22.48
C LEU A 87 3.64 12.01 22.16
N ILE A 88 3.46 11.64 20.90
CA ILE A 88 2.36 10.76 20.45
C ILE A 88 2.47 9.38 21.10
N ALA A 89 3.68 8.81 21.24
CA ALA A 89 3.87 7.51 21.89
C ALA A 89 3.46 7.56 23.36
N VAL A 90 3.81 8.63 24.08
CA VAL A 90 3.40 8.83 25.48
C VAL A 90 1.88 8.99 25.58
N LEU A 91 1.27 9.81 24.71
CA LEU A 91 -0.18 10.00 24.67
C LEU A 91 -0.92 8.68 24.38
N LEU A 92 -0.43 7.87 23.44
CA LEU A 92 -0.98 6.56 23.15
C LEU A 92 -0.89 5.62 24.36
N ALA A 93 0.25 5.57 25.03
CA ALA A 93 0.46 4.72 26.19
C ALA A 93 -0.49 5.06 27.37
N ILE A 94 -0.87 6.34 27.51
CA ILE A 94 -1.75 6.80 28.59
C ILE A 94 -3.24 6.67 28.20
N SER A 95 -3.58 6.92 26.94
CA SER A 95 -4.98 7.05 26.50
C SER A 95 -5.58 5.78 25.91
N VAL A 96 -4.78 4.87 25.38
CA VAL A 96 -5.29 3.65 24.74
C VAL A 96 -5.11 2.44 25.64
N HIS A 97 -6.23 1.88 26.10
CA HIS A 97 -6.26 0.59 26.79
C HIS A 97 -6.32 -0.53 25.77
N GLU A 98 -5.66 -1.64 26.08
CA GLU A 98 -5.68 -2.81 25.20
C GLU A 98 -7.11 -3.35 25.07
N PRO A 99 -7.71 -3.41 23.86
CA PRO A 99 -9.05 -3.91 23.68
C PRO A 99 -9.09 -5.43 23.87
N GLN A 100 -10.28 -5.95 24.24
CA GLN A 100 -10.50 -7.38 24.25
C GLN A 100 -10.40 -7.94 22.84
N ARG A 101 -9.55 -8.95 22.63
CA ARG A 101 -9.40 -9.64 21.36
C ARG A 101 -10.71 -10.32 20.93
N GLY A 102 -11.09 -10.13 19.67
CA GLY A 102 -12.30 -10.75 19.15
C GLY A 102 -13.60 -10.15 19.69
N ARG A 103 -13.58 -8.93 20.24
CA ARG A 103 -14.74 -8.25 20.83
C ARG A 103 -16.02 -8.25 19.95
N TRP A 104 -15.84 -8.30 18.66
CA TRP A 104 -16.95 -8.23 17.69
C TRP A 104 -17.35 -9.61 17.13
N GLU A 105 -16.75 -10.69 17.60
CA GLU A 105 -17.07 -12.07 17.20
C GLU A 105 -17.81 -12.79 18.32
N LEU A 106 -19.07 -13.15 18.05
CA LEU A 106 -20.01 -13.72 19.03
C LEU A 106 -19.61 -15.10 19.57
N ASN A 107 -18.73 -15.86 18.90
CA ASN A 107 -18.39 -17.24 19.27
C ASN A 107 -16.87 -17.52 19.14
N HIS A 108 -16.03 -16.64 19.66
CA HIS A 108 -14.59 -16.88 19.59
C HIS A 108 -14.13 -17.79 20.75
N THR A 109 -13.81 -19.03 20.45
CA THR A 109 -13.02 -19.90 21.35
C THR A 109 -11.54 -19.67 21.06
N PRO A 110 -10.76 -19.18 22.06
CA PRO A 110 -9.32 -18.99 21.86
C PRO A 110 -8.65 -20.31 21.46
N THR A 111 -7.91 -20.29 20.35
CA THR A 111 -7.14 -21.45 19.94
C THR A 111 -5.87 -21.54 20.81
N ALA A 112 -5.43 -22.77 21.15
CA ALA A 112 -4.18 -22.94 21.86
C ALA A 112 -3.01 -22.23 21.20
N PRO A 113 -2.11 -21.57 21.95
CA PRO A 113 -0.99 -20.84 21.38
C PRO A 113 -0.11 -21.77 20.55
N GLN A 114 -0.08 -21.53 19.25
CA GLN A 114 0.76 -22.26 18.30
C GLN A 114 1.99 -21.41 17.96
N GLY A 115 3.14 -22.07 17.71
CA GLY A 115 4.32 -21.36 17.25
C GLY A 115 4.02 -20.57 15.96
N MET A 116 4.56 -19.36 15.86
CA MET A 116 4.30 -18.41 14.74
C MET A 116 4.52 -19.05 13.36
N LEU A 117 5.59 -19.82 13.19
CA LEU A 117 5.90 -20.49 11.92
C LEU A 117 4.84 -21.53 11.53
N ARG A 118 4.38 -22.33 12.52
CA ARG A 118 3.34 -23.33 12.29
C ARG A 118 2.02 -22.66 11.93
N SER A 119 1.66 -21.60 12.65
CA SER A 119 0.48 -20.79 12.34
C SER A 119 0.54 -20.21 10.93
N ALA A 120 1.69 -19.67 10.50
CA ALA A 120 1.88 -19.14 9.16
C ALA A 120 1.75 -20.22 8.07
N LEU A 121 2.31 -21.43 8.30
CA LEU A 121 2.19 -22.55 7.37
C LEU A 121 0.74 -23.05 7.24
N ASP A 122 0.01 -23.12 8.34
CA ASP A 122 -1.39 -23.51 8.33
C ASP A 122 -2.25 -22.47 7.61
N LEU A 123 -2.01 -21.18 7.85
CA LEU A 123 -2.68 -20.07 7.14
C LEU A 123 -2.36 -20.08 5.64
N TRP A 124 -1.13 -20.43 5.25
CA TRP A 124 -0.76 -20.53 3.83
C TRP A 124 -1.48 -21.66 3.11
N ARG A 125 -1.91 -22.69 3.80
CA ARG A 125 -2.70 -23.79 3.22
C ARG A 125 -4.13 -23.38 2.88
N GLU A 126 -4.65 -22.33 3.52
CA GLU A 126 -5.99 -21.80 3.23
C GLU A 126 -6.03 -21.14 1.83
N PRO A 127 -6.75 -21.72 0.86
CA PRO A 127 -6.65 -21.28 -0.54
C PRO A 127 -7.16 -19.85 -0.76
N ALA A 128 -8.21 -19.43 -0.06
CA ALA A 128 -8.74 -18.07 -0.18
C ALA A 128 -7.74 -17.04 0.35
N LEU A 129 -7.15 -17.28 1.53
CA LEU A 129 -6.14 -16.41 2.10
C LEU A 129 -4.89 -16.35 1.23
N ARG A 130 -4.37 -17.48 0.78
CA ARG A 130 -3.19 -17.53 -0.10
C ARG A 130 -3.40 -16.74 -1.39
N CYS A 131 -4.56 -16.89 -2.04
CA CYS A 131 -4.88 -16.11 -3.24
C CYS A 131 -4.95 -14.59 -2.93
N LEU A 132 -5.51 -14.19 -1.79
CA LEU A 132 -5.57 -12.80 -1.37
C LEU A 132 -4.17 -12.22 -1.11
N LEU A 133 -3.32 -12.96 -0.39
CA LEU A 133 -1.94 -12.55 -0.09
C LEU A 133 -1.11 -12.35 -1.36
N LEU A 134 -1.21 -13.29 -2.31
CA LEU A 134 -0.54 -13.20 -3.60
C LEU A 134 -1.10 -12.04 -4.45
N ALA A 135 -2.43 -11.86 -4.46
CA ALA A 135 -3.04 -10.72 -5.14
C ALA A 135 -2.52 -9.39 -4.61
N SER A 136 -2.43 -9.23 -3.29
CA SER A 136 -1.86 -8.05 -2.64
C SER A 136 -0.41 -7.82 -3.05
N GLY A 137 0.41 -8.87 -3.06
CA GLY A 137 1.82 -8.79 -3.45
C GLY A 137 2.02 -8.35 -4.91
N PHE A 138 1.27 -8.93 -5.86
CA PHE A 138 1.39 -8.54 -7.28
C PHE A 138 0.81 -7.16 -7.58
N THR A 139 -0.28 -6.75 -6.89
CA THR A 139 -0.76 -5.37 -6.99
C THR A 139 0.29 -4.38 -6.50
N THR A 140 0.95 -4.70 -5.39
CA THR A 140 2.01 -3.87 -4.81
C THR A 140 3.24 -3.81 -5.71
N LEU A 141 3.58 -4.90 -6.41
CA LEU A 141 4.68 -4.96 -7.39
C LEU A 141 4.51 -3.90 -8.48
N SER A 142 3.35 -3.87 -9.13
CA SER A 142 3.05 -2.87 -10.16
C SER A 142 3.01 -1.45 -9.58
N GLY A 143 2.38 -1.26 -8.41
CA GLY A 143 2.27 0.05 -7.75
C GLY A 143 3.62 0.66 -7.36
N TYR A 144 4.53 -0.11 -6.75
CA TYR A 144 5.86 0.39 -6.37
C TYR A 144 6.80 0.54 -7.55
N ALA A 145 6.72 -0.33 -8.57
CA ALA A 145 7.42 -0.15 -9.82
C ALA A 145 7.08 1.21 -10.44
N PHE A 146 5.80 1.52 -10.54
CA PHE A 146 5.34 2.80 -11.03
C PHE A 146 5.79 3.96 -10.13
N ALA A 147 5.57 3.89 -8.83
CA ALA A 147 5.88 4.98 -7.90
C ALA A 147 7.36 5.40 -7.94
N MET A 148 8.28 4.42 -8.04
CA MET A 148 9.72 4.68 -8.07
C MET A 148 10.21 5.21 -9.41
N TRP A 149 9.61 4.78 -10.53
CA TRP A 149 10.09 5.14 -11.87
C TRP A 149 9.27 6.26 -12.54
N ASN A 150 8.16 6.70 -11.94
CA ASN A 150 7.27 7.69 -12.54
C ASN A 150 7.97 9.03 -12.85
N ALA A 151 8.77 9.58 -11.93
CA ALA A 151 9.52 10.79 -12.19
C ALA A 151 10.53 10.61 -13.35
N SER A 152 11.24 9.47 -13.38
CA SER A 152 12.16 9.16 -14.48
C SER A 152 11.44 8.96 -15.81
N PHE A 153 10.23 8.40 -15.81
CA PHE A 153 9.39 8.28 -16.99
C PHE A 153 8.99 9.65 -17.53
N LEU A 154 8.54 10.55 -16.66
CA LEU A 154 8.19 11.93 -17.06
C LEU A 154 9.38 12.70 -17.65
N VAL A 155 10.58 12.50 -17.08
CA VAL A 155 11.80 13.11 -17.63
C VAL A 155 12.15 12.53 -19.00
N ARG A 156 12.11 11.19 -19.17
CA ARG A 156 12.57 10.53 -20.41
C ARG A 156 11.57 10.61 -21.55
N SER A 157 10.27 10.50 -21.25
CA SER A 157 9.21 10.38 -22.27
C SER A 157 8.40 11.65 -22.48
N HIS A 158 8.48 12.62 -21.57
CA HIS A 158 7.76 13.90 -21.66
C HIS A 158 8.70 15.12 -21.60
N ASP A 159 10.03 14.92 -21.64
CA ASP A 159 11.06 15.96 -21.65
C ASP A 159 10.94 16.99 -20.52
N LEU A 160 10.40 16.56 -19.35
CA LEU A 160 10.27 17.42 -18.19
C LEU A 160 11.59 17.50 -17.41
N SER A 161 11.87 18.64 -16.80
CA SER A 161 12.96 18.72 -15.82
C SER A 161 12.68 17.81 -14.62
N LEU A 162 13.72 17.28 -13.98
CA LEU A 162 13.59 16.40 -12.82
C LEU A 162 12.79 17.06 -11.69
N GLN A 163 12.92 18.37 -11.50
CA GLN A 163 12.19 19.13 -10.51
C GLN A 163 10.67 19.16 -10.83
N HIS A 164 10.29 19.43 -12.07
CA HIS A 164 8.89 19.46 -12.49
C HIS A 164 8.27 18.04 -12.49
N ALA A 165 9.02 17.04 -12.93
CA ALA A 165 8.60 15.64 -12.88
C ALA A 165 8.35 15.17 -11.44
N GLY A 166 9.25 15.49 -10.51
CA GLY A 166 9.08 15.19 -9.09
C GLY A 166 7.87 15.89 -8.45
N LEU A 167 7.67 17.17 -8.78
CA LEU A 167 6.50 17.94 -8.31
C LEU A 167 5.18 17.33 -8.79
N LEU A 168 5.08 17.03 -10.09
CA LEU A 168 3.87 16.43 -10.67
C LEU A 168 3.62 15.02 -10.15
N ALA A 169 4.67 14.20 -10.04
CA ALA A 169 4.55 12.86 -9.44
C ALA A 169 4.10 12.93 -7.98
N GLY A 170 4.64 13.86 -7.19
CA GLY A 170 4.24 14.04 -5.79
C GLY A 170 2.81 14.54 -5.64
N LEU A 171 2.46 15.65 -6.30
CA LEU A 171 1.15 16.28 -6.12
C LEU A 171 0.02 15.48 -6.79
N VAL A 172 0.21 15.07 -8.05
CA VAL A 172 -0.87 14.39 -8.79
C VAL A 172 -0.97 12.94 -8.37
N ALA A 173 0.11 12.17 -8.45
CA ALA A 173 0.06 10.75 -8.11
C ALA A 173 -0.12 10.54 -6.61
N GLY A 174 0.64 11.24 -5.76
CA GLY A 174 0.53 11.17 -4.31
C GLY A 174 -0.83 11.66 -3.80
N GLY A 175 -1.30 12.82 -4.27
CA GLY A 175 -2.60 13.38 -3.90
C GLY A 175 -3.75 12.47 -4.30
N ALA A 176 -3.76 11.98 -5.53
CA ALA A 176 -4.78 11.04 -6.02
C ALA A 176 -4.79 9.73 -5.22
N SER A 177 -3.63 9.17 -4.91
CA SER A 177 -3.52 7.96 -4.07
C SER A 177 -4.03 8.18 -2.65
N GLY A 178 -3.70 9.31 -2.03
CA GLY A 178 -4.18 9.65 -0.68
C GLY A 178 -5.71 9.72 -0.61
N ILE A 179 -6.32 10.47 -1.55
CA ILE A 179 -7.78 10.58 -1.66
C ILE A 179 -8.39 9.22 -1.99
N GLY A 180 -7.81 8.48 -2.94
CA GLY A 180 -8.25 7.14 -3.35
C GLY A 180 -8.27 6.15 -2.20
N THR A 181 -7.27 6.19 -1.32
CA THR A 181 -7.19 5.31 -0.15
C THR A 181 -8.35 5.56 0.82
N LEU A 182 -8.60 6.83 1.19
CA LEU A 182 -9.70 7.19 2.09
C LEU A 182 -11.07 6.87 1.47
N PHE A 183 -11.23 7.21 0.19
CA PHE A 183 -12.49 6.95 -0.52
C PHE A 183 -12.78 5.45 -0.64
N SER A 184 -11.76 4.64 -0.95
CA SER A 184 -11.94 3.18 -1.06
C SER A 184 -12.37 2.54 0.26
N GLY A 185 -11.82 2.99 1.39
CA GLY A 185 -12.20 2.48 2.70
C GLY A 185 -13.64 2.84 3.07
N TRP A 186 -14.03 4.10 2.86
CA TRP A 186 -15.40 4.56 3.06
C TRP A 186 -16.41 3.83 2.16
N LEU A 187 -16.08 3.69 0.87
CA LEU A 187 -16.92 3.00 -0.10
C LEU A 187 -17.08 1.52 0.25
N THR A 188 -15.97 0.88 0.67
CA THR A 188 -15.98 -0.52 1.09
C THR A 188 -16.92 -0.74 2.26
N ASP A 189 -16.81 0.07 3.32
CA ASP A 189 -17.67 -0.08 4.49
C ASP A 189 -19.15 0.11 4.13
N ARG A 190 -19.46 1.09 3.26
CA ARG A 190 -20.82 1.36 2.83
C ARG A 190 -21.42 0.21 2.01
N LEU A 191 -20.66 -0.34 1.06
CA LEU A 191 -21.16 -1.40 0.18
C LEU A 191 -21.13 -2.77 0.87
N ALA A 192 -20.14 -3.04 1.72
CA ALA A 192 -20.03 -4.29 2.46
C ALA A 192 -21.18 -4.50 3.48
N GLN A 193 -21.83 -3.44 3.93
CA GLN A 193 -23.05 -3.53 4.76
C GLN A 193 -24.20 -4.22 4.01
N HIS A 194 -24.31 -4.01 2.70
CA HIS A 194 -25.35 -4.63 1.88
C HIS A 194 -24.94 -6.00 1.35
N ASN A 195 -23.66 -6.15 0.97
CA ASN A 195 -23.12 -7.38 0.46
C ASN A 195 -21.62 -7.48 0.74
N ARG A 196 -21.22 -8.50 1.55
CA ARG A 196 -19.82 -8.76 1.93
C ARG A 196 -18.88 -8.99 0.75
N HIS A 197 -19.40 -9.42 -0.39
CA HIS A 197 -18.59 -9.64 -1.59
C HIS A 197 -17.92 -8.36 -2.13
N TRP A 198 -18.39 -7.18 -1.73
CA TRP A 198 -17.74 -5.91 -2.07
C TRP A 198 -16.34 -5.75 -1.45
N LEU A 199 -16.01 -6.50 -0.39
CA LEU A 199 -14.63 -6.59 0.11
C LEU A 199 -13.65 -7.14 -0.94
N ILE A 200 -14.15 -7.90 -1.92
CA ILE A 200 -13.38 -8.42 -3.05
C ILE A 200 -13.66 -7.58 -4.31
N GLY A 201 -14.89 -7.13 -4.49
CA GLY A 201 -15.33 -6.36 -5.66
C GLY A 201 -14.59 -5.03 -5.81
N ILE A 202 -14.38 -4.29 -4.71
CA ILE A 202 -13.67 -2.99 -4.73
C ILE A 202 -12.20 -3.15 -5.13
N PRO A 203 -11.39 -4.05 -4.54
CA PRO A 203 -10.04 -4.34 -5.03
C PRO A 203 -9.99 -4.77 -6.49
N LEU A 204 -10.98 -5.56 -6.93
CA LEU A 204 -11.05 -6.03 -8.31
C LEU A 204 -11.31 -4.87 -9.27
N LEU A 205 -12.28 -4.00 -8.98
CA LEU A 205 -12.55 -2.79 -9.75
C LEU A 205 -11.36 -1.84 -9.74
N GLY A 206 -10.72 -1.65 -8.58
CA GLY A 206 -9.54 -0.81 -8.44
C GLY A 206 -8.40 -1.28 -9.32
N ASN A 207 -8.08 -2.57 -9.31
CA ASN A 207 -7.04 -3.15 -10.18
C ASN A 207 -7.41 -3.03 -11.67
N LEU A 208 -8.68 -3.27 -12.03
CA LEU A 208 -9.13 -3.21 -13.42
C LEU A 208 -9.06 -1.78 -13.96
N ILE A 209 -9.72 -0.83 -13.29
CA ILE A 209 -9.77 0.57 -13.76
C ILE A 209 -8.39 1.21 -13.63
N GLY A 210 -7.69 0.97 -12.51
CA GLY A 210 -6.34 1.47 -12.29
C GLY A 210 -5.35 0.95 -13.32
N GLY A 211 -5.41 -0.35 -13.66
CA GLY A 211 -4.55 -0.98 -14.68
C GLY A 211 -4.81 -0.41 -16.08
N LEU A 212 -6.07 -0.24 -16.48
CA LEU A 212 -6.44 0.37 -17.76
C LEU A 212 -6.01 1.83 -17.84
N ALA A 213 -6.24 2.60 -16.77
CA ALA A 213 -5.82 3.99 -16.69
C ALA A 213 -4.29 4.13 -16.71
N MET A 214 -3.57 3.19 -16.07
CA MET A 214 -2.10 3.14 -16.10
C MET A 214 -1.58 2.85 -17.51
N ALA A 215 -2.17 1.88 -18.21
CA ALA A 215 -1.82 1.62 -19.61
C ALA A 215 -2.09 2.85 -20.49
N ALA A 216 -3.24 3.51 -20.30
CA ALA A 216 -3.56 4.75 -20.99
C ALA A 216 -2.53 5.85 -20.68
N TYR A 217 -2.14 6.02 -19.42
CA TYR A 217 -1.11 6.99 -19.03
C TYR A 217 0.23 6.75 -19.73
N LEU A 218 0.70 5.50 -19.71
CA LEU A 218 1.99 5.14 -20.30
C LEU A 218 2.00 5.25 -21.82
N LEU A 219 0.86 5.00 -22.48
CA LEU A 219 0.72 5.05 -23.95
C LEU A 219 0.26 6.43 -24.46
N TRP A 220 -0.06 7.38 -23.55
CA TRP A 220 -0.56 8.69 -23.97
C TRP A 220 0.50 9.47 -24.74
N PRO A 221 0.13 10.12 -25.86
CA PRO A 221 1.07 10.93 -26.62
C PRO A 221 1.55 12.14 -25.81
N THR A 222 2.70 12.67 -26.21
CA THR A 222 3.29 13.87 -25.61
C THR A 222 2.48 15.10 -25.98
N ALA A 223 1.39 15.35 -25.27
CA ALA A 223 0.54 16.53 -25.42
C ALA A 223 0.50 17.31 -24.11
N THR A 224 0.51 18.62 -24.18
CA THR A 224 0.41 19.52 -23.02
C THR A 224 -1.04 19.91 -22.81
N LEU A 225 -1.57 19.69 -21.61
CA LEU A 225 -2.93 20.09 -21.21
C LEU A 225 -3.00 21.58 -20.85
N ALA A 226 -2.05 22.05 -20.07
CA ALA A 226 -1.96 23.41 -19.57
C ALA A 226 -0.52 23.79 -19.26
N GLN A 227 -0.23 25.06 -19.24
CA GLN A 227 1.08 25.59 -18.88
C GLN A 227 0.91 26.56 -17.70
N PHE A 228 1.53 26.23 -16.59
CA PHE A 228 1.53 27.04 -15.36
C PHE A 228 2.93 27.65 -15.18
N GLY A 229 3.15 28.86 -15.72
CA GLY A 229 4.46 29.47 -15.72
C GLY A 229 5.48 28.63 -16.51
N SER A 230 6.51 28.12 -15.84
CA SER A 230 7.53 27.23 -16.42
C SER A 230 7.15 25.75 -16.42
N VAL A 231 6.04 25.37 -15.79
CA VAL A 231 5.62 23.96 -15.65
C VAL A 231 4.61 23.62 -16.73
N ALA A 232 5.00 22.75 -17.66
CA ALA A 232 4.09 22.13 -18.61
C ALA A 232 3.41 20.93 -17.96
N LEU A 233 2.07 20.92 -17.92
CA LEU A 233 1.28 19.79 -17.42
C LEU A 233 0.91 18.87 -18.60
N PRO A 234 1.49 17.66 -18.71
CA PRO A 234 1.11 16.72 -19.76
C PRO A 234 -0.34 16.27 -19.60
N THR A 235 -1.06 16.12 -20.72
CA THR A 235 -2.43 15.57 -20.71
C THR A 235 -2.49 14.17 -20.10
N ALA A 236 -1.43 13.39 -20.25
CA ALA A 236 -1.25 12.08 -19.63
C ALA A 236 -1.46 12.09 -18.10
N MET A 237 -1.20 13.21 -17.42
CA MET A 237 -1.36 13.33 -15.97
C MET A 237 -2.82 13.15 -15.49
N LEU A 238 -3.81 13.35 -16.36
CA LEU A 238 -5.20 13.02 -16.05
C LEU A 238 -5.37 11.49 -15.87
N CYS A 239 -4.81 10.72 -16.81
CA CYS A 239 -4.80 9.26 -16.69
C CYS A 239 -3.96 8.79 -15.51
N CYS A 240 -2.85 9.47 -15.20
CA CYS A 240 -2.04 9.21 -14.01
C CYS A 240 -2.86 9.41 -12.72
N ALA A 241 -3.61 10.51 -12.60
CA ALA A 241 -4.46 10.76 -11.44
C ALA A 241 -5.52 9.67 -11.26
N VAL A 242 -6.20 9.26 -12.35
CA VAL A 242 -7.17 8.17 -12.32
C VAL A 242 -6.50 6.84 -11.94
N ALA A 243 -5.36 6.51 -12.56
CA ALA A 243 -4.61 5.30 -12.26
C ALA A 243 -4.21 5.23 -10.78
N CYS A 244 -3.65 6.31 -10.24
CA CYS A 244 -3.20 6.40 -8.86
C CYS A 244 -4.37 6.36 -7.87
N PHE A 245 -5.50 7.00 -8.20
CA PHE A 245 -6.71 6.96 -7.37
C PHE A 245 -7.25 5.54 -7.22
N PHE A 246 -7.32 4.78 -8.29
CA PHE A 246 -7.85 3.42 -8.28
C PHE A 246 -6.84 2.36 -7.84
N SER A 247 -5.54 2.55 -8.09
CA SER A 247 -4.49 1.58 -7.77
C SER A 247 -4.38 1.23 -6.29
N VAL A 248 -4.81 2.11 -5.41
CA VAL A 248 -4.77 1.93 -3.94
C VAL A 248 -6.06 1.32 -3.35
N TRP A 249 -7.08 1.08 -4.18
CA TRP A 249 -8.39 0.57 -3.71
C TRP A 249 -8.35 -0.86 -3.15
N TRP A 250 -7.26 -1.56 -3.31
CA TRP A 250 -7.06 -2.89 -2.74
C TRP A 250 -6.66 -2.87 -1.26
N VAL A 251 -6.05 -1.78 -0.77
CA VAL A 251 -5.35 -1.74 0.52
C VAL A 251 -6.31 -2.00 1.68
N ALA A 252 -7.24 -1.09 1.95
CA ALA A 252 -8.15 -1.21 3.09
C ALA A 252 -9.07 -2.44 2.99
N PRO A 253 -9.71 -2.73 1.83
CA PRO A 253 -10.57 -3.91 1.72
C PRO A 253 -9.82 -5.23 1.91
N SER A 254 -8.58 -5.38 1.43
CA SER A 254 -7.84 -6.63 1.58
C SER A 254 -7.45 -6.91 3.03
N PHE A 255 -6.99 -5.91 3.78
CA PHE A 255 -6.75 -6.06 5.21
C PHE A 255 -8.04 -6.35 5.98
N THR A 256 -9.15 -5.70 5.61
CA THR A 256 -10.46 -6.02 6.20
C THR A 256 -10.88 -7.45 5.89
N LEU A 257 -10.68 -7.92 4.65
CA LEU A 257 -11.00 -9.29 4.26
C LEU A 257 -10.20 -10.33 5.05
N VAL A 258 -8.93 -10.06 5.35
CA VAL A 258 -8.13 -10.92 6.25
C VAL A 258 -8.82 -11.08 7.61
N THR A 259 -9.42 -10.02 8.16
CA THR A 259 -10.13 -10.10 9.46
C THR A 259 -11.38 -10.98 9.41
N HIS A 260 -11.95 -11.21 8.23
CA HIS A 260 -13.08 -12.10 8.03
C HIS A 260 -12.68 -13.55 7.72
N LEU A 261 -11.52 -13.74 7.09
CA LEU A 261 -11.03 -15.08 6.72
C LEU A 261 -10.26 -15.78 7.84
N VAL A 262 -9.75 -15.02 8.82
CA VAL A 262 -8.83 -15.54 9.83
C VAL A 262 -9.35 -15.25 11.24
N ALA A 263 -9.24 -16.26 12.13
CA ALA A 263 -9.62 -16.14 13.53
C ALA A 263 -8.81 -15.02 14.24
N PRO A 264 -9.40 -14.33 15.24
CA PRO A 264 -8.81 -13.16 15.90
C PRO A 264 -7.39 -13.37 16.42
N ASP A 265 -7.12 -14.53 17.02
CA ASP A 265 -5.82 -14.92 17.56
C ASP A 265 -4.72 -15.10 16.51
N ARG A 266 -5.07 -15.32 15.24
CA ARG A 266 -4.15 -15.50 14.11
C ARG A 266 -4.08 -14.29 13.14
N ARG A 267 -4.90 -13.25 13.34
CA ARG A 267 -4.96 -12.07 12.48
C ARG A 267 -3.61 -11.38 12.34
N GLY A 268 -2.91 -11.19 13.46
CA GLY A 268 -1.59 -10.58 13.46
C GLY A 268 -0.60 -11.32 12.55
N THR A 269 -0.59 -12.67 12.60
CA THR A 269 0.26 -13.50 11.73
C THR A 269 -0.14 -13.36 10.25
N ALA A 270 -1.44 -13.40 9.93
CA ALA A 270 -1.91 -13.26 8.54
C ALA A 270 -1.60 -11.87 7.96
N MET A 271 -1.75 -10.82 8.75
CA MET A 271 -1.42 -9.44 8.35
C MET A 271 0.09 -9.24 8.20
N ALA A 272 0.90 -9.87 9.04
CA ALA A 272 2.35 -9.90 8.88
C ALA A 272 2.75 -10.60 7.58
N MET A 273 2.14 -11.75 7.26
CA MET A 273 2.36 -12.45 5.98
C MET A 273 2.00 -11.56 4.79
N GLN A 274 0.88 -10.85 4.84
CA GLN A 274 0.47 -9.91 3.79
C GLN A 274 1.50 -8.78 3.62
N THR A 275 1.94 -8.18 4.72
CA THR A 275 2.94 -7.11 4.71
C THR A 275 4.28 -7.60 4.15
N ILE A 276 4.75 -8.78 4.57
CA ILE A 276 6.00 -9.38 4.07
C ILE A 276 5.92 -9.61 2.56
N LEU A 277 4.85 -10.24 2.06
CA LEU A 277 4.67 -10.48 0.64
C LEU A 277 4.58 -9.18 -0.16
N SER A 278 3.82 -8.21 0.32
CA SER A 278 3.70 -6.90 -0.32
C SER A 278 5.03 -6.15 -0.35
N THR A 279 5.84 -6.25 0.71
CA THR A 279 7.15 -5.60 0.76
C THR A 279 8.16 -6.31 -0.15
N LEU A 280 8.24 -7.63 -0.11
CA LEU A 280 9.19 -8.39 -0.94
C LEU A 280 8.88 -8.24 -2.43
N LEU A 281 7.63 -8.45 -2.83
CA LEU A 281 7.22 -8.35 -4.23
C LEU A 281 7.15 -6.88 -4.67
N GLY A 282 6.55 -6.01 -3.84
CA GLY A 282 6.34 -4.60 -4.19
C GLY A 282 7.63 -3.80 -4.13
N VAL A 283 8.11 -3.52 -2.91
CA VAL A 283 9.26 -2.63 -2.70
C VAL A 283 10.56 -3.26 -3.18
N GLY A 284 10.73 -4.59 -2.99
CA GLY A 284 11.93 -5.31 -3.38
C GLY A 284 12.00 -5.56 -4.89
N LEU A 285 11.05 -6.32 -5.43
CA LEU A 285 11.11 -6.77 -6.82
C LEU A 285 10.56 -5.77 -7.83
N GLY A 286 9.56 -4.96 -7.48
CA GLY A 286 8.92 -4.04 -8.42
C GLY A 286 9.90 -3.10 -9.14
N PRO A 287 10.61 -2.22 -8.41
CA PRO A 287 11.57 -1.30 -9.03
C PRO A 287 12.75 -2.01 -9.69
N LEU A 288 13.23 -3.12 -9.09
CA LEU A 288 14.35 -3.89 -9.62
C LEU A 288 14.01 -4.52 -10.98
N THR A 289 12.89 -5.23 -11.07
CA THR A 289 12.46 -5.87 -12.32
C THR A 289 12.18 -4.85 -13.42
N THR A 290 11.62 -3.68 -13.05
CA THR A 290 11.42 -2.59 -14.00
C THR A 290 12.74 -2.07 -14.54
N GLY A 291 13.75 -1.85 -13.69
CA GLY A 291 15.08 -1.40 -14.11
C GLY A 291 15.75 -2.41 -15.04
N ILE A 292 15.81 -3.68 -14.64
CA ILE A 292 16.39 -4.75 -15.47
C ILE A 292 15.68 -4.84 -16.83
N LEU A 293 14.34 -4.80 -16.83
CA LEU A 293 13.59 -4.88 -18.06
C LEU A 293 13.79 -3.65 -18.95
N SER A 294 13.90 -2.44 -18.37
CA SER A 294 14.24 -1.23 -19.10
C SER A 294 15.63 -1.33 -19.78
N ASP A 295 16.62 -1.86 -19.05
CA ASP A 295 17.98 -2.03 -19.60
C ASP A 295 18.00 -3.07 -20.74
N LEU A 296 17.26 -4.19 -20.59
CA LEU A 296 17.13 -5.22 -21.62
C LEU A 296 16.41 -4.70 -22.87
N LEU A 297 15.46 -3.79 -22.72
CA LEU A 297 14.70 -3.18 -23.82
C LEU A 297 15.43 -2.00 -24.46
N GLN A 298 16.45 -1.44 -23.82
CA GLN A 298 17.16 -0.26 -24.29
C GLN A 298 17.73 -0.39 -25.72
N PRO A 299 18.34 -1.54 -26.12
CA PRO A 299 18.84 -1.68 -27.50
C PRO A 299 17.76 -1.60 -28.58
N ALA A 300 16.53 -1.99 -28.27
CA ALA A 300 15.40 -2.00 -29.20
C ALA A 300 14.59 -0.69 -29.21
N PHE A 301 14.42 -0.06 -28.03
CA PHE A 301 13.50 1.06 -27.83
C PHE A 301 14.16 2.36 -27.37
N GLY A 302 15.47 2.36 -27.13
CA GLY A 302 16.21 3.56 -26.74
C GLY A 302 15.62 4.26 -25.49
N ALA A 303 15.32 5.55 -25.59
CA ALA A 303 14.77 6.36 -24.49
C ALA A 303 13.39 5.86 -24.00
N GLU A 304 12.61 5.20 -24.88
CA GLU A 304 11.28 4.68 -24.58
C GLU A 304 11.31 3.31 -23.87
N SER A 305 12.48 2.73 -23.65
CA SER A 305 12.63 1.41 -22.98
C SER A 305 11.93 1.36 -21.62
N LEU A 306 11.98 2.45 -20.85
CA LEU A 306 11.33 2.56 -19.54
C LEU A 306 9.80 2.54 -19.66
N ARG A 307 9.23 3.15 -20.69
CA ARG A 307 7.78 3.12 -20.98
C ARG A 307 7.30 1.68 -21.15
N TYR A 308 7.98 0.92 -22.01
CA TYR A 308 7.62 -0.47 -22.30
C TYR A 308 7.89 -1.40 -21.11
N ALA A 309 8.95 -1.15 -20.33
CA ALA A 309 9.20 -1.86 -19.09
C ALA A 309 8.07 -1.66 -18.07
N LEU A 310 7.65 -0.42 -17.84
CA LEU A 310 6.53 -0.09 -16.96
C LEU A 310 5.21 -0.68 -17.48
N LEU A 311 4.98 -0.67 -18.78
CA LEU A 311 3.80 -1.26 -19.39
C LEU A 311 3.74 -2.78 -19.17
N ALA A 312 4.85 -3.48 -19.37
CA ALA A 312 4.97 -4.91 -19.12
C ALA A 312 4.73 -5.27 -17.64
N ILE A 313 5.30 -4.49 -16.71
CA ILE A 313 5.05 -4.68 -15.28
C ILE A 313 3.59 -4.35 -14.92
N SER A 314 3.01 -3.29 -15.51
CA SER A 314 1.59 -2.95 -15.28
C SER A 314 0.65 -4.05 -15.79
N ALA A 315 1.00 -4.78 -16.84
CA ALA A 315 0.23 -5.93 -17.32
C ALA A 315 0.14 -7.07 -16.30
N THR A 316 1.08 -7.15 -15.34
CA THR A 316 1.01 -8.13 -14.24
C THR A 316 -0.20 -7.94 -13.32
N VAL A 317 -0.90 -6.78 -13.40
CA VAL A 317 -2.17 -6.53 -12.69
C VAL A 317 -3.28 -7.52 -13.10
N SER A 318 -3.18 -8.16 -14.26
CA SER A 318 -4.07 -9.26 -14.65
C SER A 318 -4.04 -10.42 -13.65
N LEU A 319 -2.89 -10.68 -13.01
CA LEU A 319 -2.73 -11.76 -12.03
C LEU A 319 -3.56 -11.51 -10.74
N PRO A 320 -3.46 -10.35 -10.06
CA PRO A 320 -4.33 -10.05 -8.92
C PRO A 320 -5.81 -10.02 -9.28
N ILE A 321 -6.21 -9.57 -10.47
CA ILE A 321 -7.60 -9.64 -10.93
C ILE A 321 -8.07 -11.10 -10.96
N PHE A 322 -7.29 -11.99 -11.56
CA PHE A 322 -7.59 -13.43 -11.60
C PHE A 322 -7.63 -14.06 -10.20
N LEU A 323 -6.65 -13.73 -9.35
CA LEU A 323 -6.58 -14.25 -7.98
C LEU A 323 -7.76 -13.77 -7.11
N LEU A 324 -8.15 -12.50 -7.22
CA LEU A 324 -9.32 -11.96 -6.52
C LEU A 324 -10.62 -12.60 -7.02
N TRP A 325 -10.74 -12.85 -8.31
CA TRP A 325 -11.88 -13.60 -8.85
C TRP A 325 -11.94 -15.04 -8.29
N ARG A 326 -10.79 -15.70 -8.12
CA ARG A 326 -10.73 -17.00 -7.43
C ARG A 326 -11.13 -16.91 -5.96
N VAL A 327 -10.69 -15.85 -5.24
CA VAL A 327 -11.13 -15.62 -3.84
C VAL A 327 -12.64 -15.52 -3.78
N TYR A 328 -13.25 -14.75 -4.69
CA TYR A 328 -14.71 -14.63 -4.77
C TYR A 328 -15.39 -16.00 -4.97
N GLY A 329 -14.94 -16.80 -5.90
CA GLY A 329 -15.50 -18.15 -6.12
C GLY A 329 -15.34 -19.09 -4.92
N LEU A 330 -14.23 -18.98 -4.18
CA LEU A 330 -13.98 -19.79 -2.97
C LEU A 330 -14.89 -19.36 -1.81
N THR A 331 -15.08 -18.06 -1.59
CA THR A 331 -15.94 -17.54 -0.50
C THR A 331 -17.41 -17.89 -0.76
N VAL A 332 -17.90 -17.73 -1.99
CA VAL A 332 -19.27 -18.13 -2.36
C VAL A 332 -19.52 -19.62 -2.11
N ARG A 333 -18.57 -20.48 -2.49
CA ARG A 333 -18.69 -21.93 -2.25
C ARG A 333 -18.70 -22.29 -0.76
N GLN A 334 -17.90 -21.62 0.05
CA GLN A 334 -17.88 -21.80 1.50
C GLN A 334 -19.21 -21.40 2.14
N GLU A 335 -19.79 -20.28 1.73
CA GLU A 335 -21.11 -19.82 2.23
C GLU A 335 -22.22 -20.79 1.83
N ALA A 336 -22.22 -21.28 0.58
CA ALA A 336 -23.19 -22.29 0.12
C ALA A 336 -23.07 -23.60 0.91
N ALA A 337 -21.86 -24.08 1.17
CA ALA A 337 -21.62 -25.29 1.96
C ALA A 337 -22.06 -25.15 3.41
N LEU A 338 -21.92 -23.97 4.02
CA LEU A 338 -22.41 -23.68 5.36
C LEU A 338 -23.95 -23.65 5.38
N ALA A 339 -24.58 -23.00 4.43
CA ALA A 339 -26.05 -22.96 4.29
C ALA A 339 -26.67 -24.36 4.16
N CYS A 340 -26.02 -25.27 3.40
CA CYS A 340 -26.47 -26.66 3.28
C CYS A 340 -26.31 -27.51 4.55
N ARG A 341 -25.46 -27.09 5.50
CA ARG A 341 -25.28 -27.82 6.78
C ARG A 341 -26.24 -27.35 7.88
N THR A 342 -26.89 -26.21 7.68
CA THR A 342 -27.86 -25.62 8.62
C THR A 342 -29.31 -25.96 8.25
N LEU A 343 -29.55 -26.57 7.11
CA LEU A 343 -30.80 -27.22 6.67
C LEU A 343 -30.76 -28.70 7.00
#